data_17985fdb244022c75070f99c0cbebb36
#
_entry.id   17985fdb244022c75070f99c0cbebb36
#
_cell.length_a   1.000
_cell.length_b   1.000
_cell.length_c   1.000
_cell.angle_alpha   90.00
_cell.angle_beta   90.00
_cell.angle_gamma   90.00
#
_symmetry.space_group_name_H-M   'P 1'
#
loop_
_entity.id
_entity.type
_entity.pdbx_description
1 polymer ?
#
loop_
_entity_poly.entity_id
_entity_poly.type
_entity_poly.pdbx_seq_one_letter_code
_entity_poly.pdbx_strand_id
1 'polypeptide(L)'
;HHRSIDAFKTAVRIVEMNQKSDAEENSLSLESFIPHAKFRIARSYQKMQFHSEASQYFEQLRQQFPNSMEAVEAIFWKAVTQVDRRNWGQAIEDFKEYLRTSPAPKHLAVTHYKLAQAYYQQGRFITAREHFDTARDLNTAYVRQDPTLLFHMGETYYENADYTTAREVFKMLLRLYPKADFSKFVALRLGDFLRDEGKEDEAIVAYRNAIDSYSREIALLGKLRIANIQSQRPFSSEYLKALKAYEDIITLYPESEQAEEALLMKGLTLTLYGFYQQAIDSLEKFMDRYPQSVYVRRNVIQESIDENLKGLIDQHFRNQDDLALVAAYRDYKTKYMLNFRFDTTLFQASVAHSRLGLFDDALDIQRFLDTRASGTMGELNHLETGRTLYEKKDYPAARNKLAQFLQQYPESVYDADARMLLA
;
A
#
# COMPACT_ATOMS: atom_id res chain seq x y z
N HIS A 1 -35.19 30.24 -9.98
CA HIS A 1 -35.89 29.08 -9.42
C HIS A 1 -36.93 29.46 -8.35
N HIS A 2 -36.68 30.42 -7.43
CA HIS A 2 -37.67 30.86 -6.42
C HIS A 2 -38.94 31.35 -7.07
N ARG A 3 -38.84 32.30 -8.02
CA ARG A 3 -40.03 32.83 -8.77
C ARG A 3 -40.80 31.72 -9.51
N SER A 4 -40.11 30.70 -10.01
CA SER A 4 -40.72 29.54 -10.66
C SER A 4 -41.50 28.68 -9.66
N ILE A 5 -40.96 28.47 -8.47
CA ILE A 5 -41.63 27.72 -7.39
C ILE A 5 -42.89 28.45 -6.96
N ASP A 6 -42.80 29.74 -6.71
CA ASP A 6 -43.96 30.54 -6.28
C ASP A 6 -45.06 30.55 -7.35
N ALA A 7 -44.69 30.69 -8.63
CA ALA A 7 -45.64 30.61 -9.74
C ALA A 7 -46.34 29.24 -9.82
N PHE A 8 -45.58 28.13 -9.70
CA PHE A 8 -46.18 26.80 -9.71
C PHE A 8 -47.03 26.52 -8.47
N LYS A 9 -46.62 26.96 -7.27
CA LYS A 9 -47.43 26.87 -6.04
C LYS A 9 -48.73 27.62 -6.15
N THR A 10 -48.68 28.83 -6.69
CA THR A 10 -49.89 29.66 -6.93
C THR A 10 -50.80 28.97 -7.94
N ALA A 11 -50.26 28.47 -9.05
CA ALA A 11 -51.04 27.77 -10.07
C ALA A 11 -51.71 26.50 -9.49
N VAL A 12 -50.97 25.69 -8.72
CA VAL A 12 -51.54 24.49 -8.05
C VAL A 12 -52.67 24.87 -7.12
N ARG A 13 -52.50 25.94 -6.30
CA ARG A 13 -53.54 26.42 -5.37
C ARG A 13 -54.80 26.87 -6.12
N ILE A 14 -54.66 27.60 -7.23
CA ILE A 14 -55.77 28.03 -8.06
C ILE A 14 -56.53 26.82 -8.64
N VAL A 15 -55.78 25.81 -9.13
CA VAL A 15 -56.36 24.60 -9.69
C VAL A 15 -57.10 23.79 -8.59
N GLU A 16 -56.51 23.61 -7.43
CA GLU A 16 -57.12 22.89 -6.27
C GLU A 16 -58.37 23.64 -5.76
N MET A 17 -58.38 24.97 -5.82
CA MET A 17 -59.59 25.77 -5.45
C MET A 17 -60.71 25.64 -6.49
N ASN A 18 -60.39 25.64 -7.79
CA ASN A 18 -61.36 25.49 -8.88
C ASN A 18 -61.93 24.08 -8.99
N GLN A 19 -61.20 23.01 -8.56
CA GLN A 19 -61.73 21.65 -8.48
C GLN A 19 -62.85 21.51 -7.43
N LYS A 20 -62.93 22.42 -6.47
CA LYS A 20 -64.01 22.46 -5.46
C LYS A 20 -65.27 23.21 -5.91
N SER A 21 -65.21 23.89 -7.03
CA SER A 21 -66.36 24.57 -7.63
C SER A 21 -66.70 23.91 -8.96
N ASP A 22 -67.76 23.13 -9.01
CA ASP A 22 -68.29 22.31 -10.10
C ASP A 22 -68.07 22.89 -11.54
N ALA A 23 -67.17 22.21 -12.27
CA ALA A 23 -67.15 22.34 -13.74
C ALA A 23 -66.55 21.05 -14.34
N GLU A 24 -67.41 20.12 -14.77
CA GLU A 24 -67.04 18.81 -15.32
C GLU A 24 -66.24 18.84 -16.63
N GLU A 25 -66.20 19.89 -17.39
CA GLU A 25 -65.58 19.96 -18.72
C GLU A 25 -64.07 20.23 -18.74
N ASN A 26 -63.46 20.65 -17.62
CA ASN A 26 -62.00 20.93 -17.52
C ASN A 26 -61.21 19.96 -16.65
N SER A 27 -61.83 18.90 -16.10
CA SER A 27 -61.20 18.04 -15.09
C SER A 27 -60.00 17.24 -15.61
N LEU A 28 -60.05 16.72 -16.82
CA LEU A 28 -58.99 15.90 -17.43
C LEU A 28 -57.66 16.67 -17.70
N SER A 29 -57.76 17.95 -18.09
CA SER A 29 -56.57 18.80 -18.30
C SER A 29 -55.96 19.26 -16.98
N LEU A 30 -56.77 19.45 -15.95
CA LEU A 30 -56.39 19.90 -14.63
C LEU A 30 -55.74 18.75 -13.80
N GLU A 31 -56.25 17.51 -13.94
CA GLU A 31 -55.71 16.33 -13.31
C GLU A 31 -54.28 16.01 -13.78
N SER A 32 -53.96 16.29 -15.05
CA SER A 32 -52.59 16.13 -15.57
C SER A 32 -51.65 17.27 -15.19
N PHE A 33 -52.19 18.46 -14.93
CA PHE A 33 -51.40 19.66 -14.60
C PHE A 33 -50.79 19.61 -13.19
N ILE A 34 -51.52 19.12 -12.18
CA ILE A 34 -51.07 19.12 -10.78
C ILE A 34 -49.84 18.23 -10.58
N PRO A 35 -49.82 16.98 -11.07
CA PRO A 35 -48.61 16.13 -11.00
C PRO A 35 -47.40 16.80 -11.64
N HIS A 36 -47.59 17.36 -12.84
CA HIS A 36 -46.50 18.03 -13.56
C HIS A 36 -45.98 19.28 -12.79
N ALA A 37 -46.85 20.11 -12.24
CA ALA A 37 -46.47 21.28 -11.46
C ALA A 37 -45.69 20.87 -10.18
N LYS A 38 -46.18 19.88 -9.41
CA LYS A 38 -45.50 19.35 -8.21
C LYS A 38 -44.15 18.79 -8.54
N PHE A 39 -44.01 18.04 -9.64
CA PHE A 39 -42.75 17.58 -10.14
C PHE A 39 -41.76 18.70 -10.45
N ARG A 40 -42.22 19.75 -11.13
CA ARG A 40 -41.40 20.93 -11.46
C ARG A 40 -40.96 21.71 -10.20
N ILE A 41 -41.82 21.79 -9.19
CA ILE A 41 -41.48 22.37 -7.88
C ILE A 41 -40.37 21.53 -7.23
N ALA A 42 -40.53 20.20 -7.11
CA ALA A 42 -39.55 19.31 -6.56
C ALA A 42 -38.19 19.43 -7.26
N ARG A 43 -38.18 19.42 -8.60
CA ARG A 43 -36.97 19.61 -9.41
C ARG A 43 -36.33 20.97 -9.22
N SER A 44 -37.10 22.02 -8.99
CA SER A 44 -36.57 23.36 -8.70
C SER A 44 -35.92 23.43 -7.33
N TYR A 45 -36.51 22.80 -6.30
CA TYR A 45 -35.87 22.65 -4.99
C TYR A 45 -34.56 21.83 -5.07
N GLN A 46 -34.55 20.72 -5.82
CA GLN A 46 -33.33 19.94 -6.00
C GLN A 46 -32.21 20.76 -6.64
N LYS A 47 -32.50 21.53 -7.71
CA LYS A 47 -31.53 22.41 -8.37
C LYS A 47 -31.00 23.53 -7.47
N MET A 48 -31.78 23.95 -6.47
CA MET A 48 -31.36 24.91 -5.45
C MET A 48 -30.67 24.24 -4.24
N GLN A 49 -30.44 22.93 -4.30
CA GLN A 49 -29.84 22.11 -3.20
C GLN A 49 -30.70 22.04 -1.92
N PHE A 50 -31.99 22.38 -2.00
CA PHE A 50 -32.96 22.16 -0.92
C PHE A 50 -33.45 20.71 -0.97
N HIS A 51 -32.58 19.81 -0.57
CA HIS A 51 -32.76 18.36 -0.76
C HIS A 51 -33.91 17.79 0.07
N SER A 52 -34.18 18.33 1.26
CA SER A 52 -35.26 17.87 2.13
C SER A 52 -36.62 18.19 1.52
N GLU A 53 -36.78 19.42 1.07
CA GLU A 53 -38.00 19.91 0.39
C GLU A 53 -38.22 19.15 -0.92
N ALA A 54 -37.16 18.97 -1.71
CA ALA A 54 -37.24 18.21 -2.96
C ALA A 54 -37.74 16.78 -2.69
N SER A 55 -37.15 16.07 -1.72
CA SER A 55 -37.53 14.69 -1.35
C SER A 55 -38.98 14.64 -0.87
N GLN A 56 -39.42 15.62 -0.07
CA GLN A 56 -40.80 15.68 0.41
C GLN A 56 -41.80 15.87 -0.74
N TYR A 57 -41.52 16.78 -1.67
CA TYR A 57 -42.39 17.00 -2.84
C TYR A 57 -42.42 15.77 -3.77
N PHE A 58 -41.30 15.07 -3.97
CA PHE A 58 -41.29 13.84 -4.73
C PHE A 58 -42.14 12.75 -4.06
N GLU A 59 -42.04 12.61 -2.74
CA GLU A 59 -42.80 11.61 -1.99
C GLU A 59 -44.34 11.96 -2.00
N GLN A 60 -44.70 13.22 -1.79
CA GLN A 60 -46.08 13.65 -1.87
C GLN A 60 -46.66 13.39 -3.27
N LEU A 61 -45.91 13.62 -4.33
CA LEU A 61 -46.33 13.36 -5.70
C LEU A 61 -46.64 11.87 -5.91
N ARG A 62 -45.79 10.99 -5.41
CA ARG A 62 -46.00 9.53 -5.49
C ARG A 62 -47.25 9.06 -4.75
N GLN A 63 -47.48 9.60 -3.55
CA GLN A 63 -48.63 9.22 -2.72
C GLN A 63 -49.94 9.72 -3.30
N GLN A 64 -49.96 10.95 -3.83
CA GLN A 64 -51.17 11.58 -4.31
C GLN A 64 -51.53 11.19 -5.74
N PHE A 65 -50.52 10.89 -6.58
CA PHE A 65 -50.71 10.60 -8.01
C PHE A 65 -49.92 9.37 -8.47
N PRO A 66 -50.13 8.19 -7.84
CA PRO A 66 -49.28 6.99 -8.02
C PRO A 66 -49.23 6.50 -9.48
N ASN A 67 -50.29 6.75 -10.26
CA ASN A 67 -50.40 6.31 -11.65
C ASN A 67 -49.91 7.33 -12.69
N SER A 68 -49.40 8.50 -12.25
CA SER A 68 -48.86 9.50 -13.16
C SER A 68 -47.44 9.15 -13.65
N MET A 69 -47.10 9.60 -14.86
CA MET A 69 -45.73 9.45 -15.37
C MET A 69 -44.71 10.18 -14.48
N GLU A 70 -45.11 11.31 -13.92
CA GLU A 70 -44.34 12.14 -13.01
C GLU A 70 -44.02 11.39 -11.69
N ALA A 71 -44.93 10.51 -11.22
CA ALA A 71 -44.65 9.69 -10.02
C ALA A 71 -43.54 8.70 -10.26
N VAL A 72 -43.46 8.06 -11.42
CA VAL A 72 -42.35 7.18 -11.80
C VAL A 72 -41.05 7.97 -11.91
N GLU A 73 -41.06 9.13 -12.58
CA GLU A 73 -39.88 10.00 -12.65
C GLU A 73 -39.48 10.55 -11.28
N ALA A 74 -40.42 10.78 -10.37
CA ALA A 74 -40.16 11.25 -9.01
C ALA A 74 -39.34 10.24 -8.20
N ILE A 75 -39.51 8.92 -8.39
CA ILE A 75 -38.66 7.88 -7.75
C ILE A 75 -37.21 8.07 -8.17
N PHE A 76 -36.96 8.19 -9.47
CA PHE A 76 -35.61 8.42 -10.00
C PHE A 76 -34.94 9.69 -9.41
N TRP A 77 -35.67 10.83 -9.46
CA TRP A 77 -35.09 12.08 -9.00
C TRP A 77 -34.98 12.19 -7.48
N LYS A 78 -35.84 11.49 -6.72
CA LYS A 78 -35.66 11.28 -5.28
C LYS A 78 -34.38 10.51 -4.99
N ALA A 79 -34.12 9.40 -5.70
CA ALA A 79 -32.90 8.64 -5.57
C ALA A 79 -31.64 9.48 -5.90
N VAL A 80 -31.69 10.29 -6.97
CA VAL A 80 -30.60 11.24 -7.28
C VAL A 80 -30.40 12.23 -6.14
N THR A 81 -31.48 12.74 -5.54
CA THR A 81 -31.39 13.64 -4.38
C THR A 81 -30.72 12.97 -3.17
N GLN A 82 -30.94 11.67 -2.95
CA GLN A 82 -30.22 10.93 -1.90
C GLN A 82 -28.73 10.79 -2.21
N VAL A 83 -28.34 10.61 -3.47
CA VAL A 83 -26.93 10.65 -3.89
C VAL A 83 -26.30 12.02 -3.58
N ASP A 84 -26.98 13.12 -3.92
CA ASP A 84 -26.51 14.48 -3.66
C ASP A 84 -26.32 14.73 -2.14
N ARG A 85 -27.14 14.10 -1.30
CA ARG A 85 -27.05 14.11 0.17
C ARG A 85 -26.01 13.12 0.73
N ARG A 86 -25.39 12.32 -0.09
CA ARG A 86 -24.52 11.20 0.29
C ARG A 86 -25.22 10.14 1.16
N ASN A 87 -26.54 10.04 1.07
CA ASN A 87 -27.30 8.99 1.75
C ASN A 87 -27.36 7.73 0.88
N TRP A 88 -26.22 7.03 0.81
CA TRP A 88 -25.99 5.93 -0.12
C TRP A 88 -26.98 4.78 0.05
N GLY A 89 -27.30 4.43 1.30
CA GLY A 89 -28.24 3.33 1.60
C GLY A 89 -29.62 3.62 1.01
N GLN A 90 -30.19 4.79 1.29
CA GLN A 90 -31.50 5.17 0.77
C GLN A 90 -31.49 5.36 -0.75
N ALA A 91 -30.40 5.90 -1.31
CA ALA A 91 -30.23 6.02 -2.76
C ALA A 91 -30.32 4.65 -3.45
N ILE A 92 -29.66 3.62 -2.89
CA ILE A 92 -29.69 2.26 -3.42
C ILE A 92 -31.14 1.70 -3.43
N GLU A 93 -31.86 1.86 -2.32
CA GLU A 93 -33.24 1.35 -2.23
C GLU A 93 -34.18 2.09 -3.18
N ASP A 94 -34.09 3.43 -3.26
CA ASP A 94 -34.91 4.21 -4.17
C ASP A 94 -34.60 3.89 -5.65
N PHE A 95 -33.33 3.68 -6.03
CA PHE A 95 -32.99 3.26 -7.40
C PHE A 95 -33.42 1.84 -7.72
N LYS A 96 -33.35 0.90 -6.77
CA LYS A 96 -33.88 -0.45 -6.95
C LYS A 96 -35.40 -0.43 -7.13
N GLU A 97 -36.08 0.41 -6.37
CA GLU A 97 -37.52 0.62 -6.55
C GLU A 97 -37.82 1.17 -7.96
N TYR A 98 -37.04 2.17 -8.42
CA TYR A 98 -37.18 2.71 -9.78
C TYR A 98 -37.01 1.63 -10.86
N LEU A 99 -36.02 0.73 -10.73
CA LEU A 99 -35.81 -0.35 -11.69
C LEU A 99 -36.93 -1.40 -11.71
N ARG A 100 -37.70 -1.54 -10.63
CA ARG A 100 -38.89 -2.42 -10.59
C ARG A 100 -40.11 -1.81 -11.24
N THR A 101 -40.19 -0.49 -11.33
CA THR A 101 -41.23 0.23 -12.05
C THR A 101 -40.77 0.39 -13.50
N SER A 102 -41.56 0.24 -14.51
CA SER A 102 -41.18 0.35 -15.92
C SER A 102 -40.37 1.65 -16.21
N PRO A 103 -39.04 1.66 -15.97
CA PRO A 103 -38.23 2.87 -16.00
C PRO A 103 -38.08 3.42 -17.42
N ALA A 104 -38.05 4.73 -17.56
CA ALA A 104 -37.82 5.35 -18.86
C ALA A 104 -36.42 4.97 -19.40
N PRO A 105 -36.29 4.48 -20.66
CA PRO A 105 -35.03 4.06 -21.23
C PRO A 105 -33.89 5.07 -21.08
N LYS A 106 -34.24 6.36 -21.17
CA LYS A 106 -33.28 7.49 -21.02
C LYS A 106 -32.58 7.54 -19.67
N HIS A 107 -33.15 6.96 -18.62
CA HIS A 107 -32.59 6.96 -17.26
C HIS A 107 -31.90 5.65 -16.86
N LEU A 108 -32.02 4.56 -17.62
CA LEU A 108 -31.47 3.27 -17.26
C LEU A 108 -29.96 3.29 -17.02
N ALA A 109 -29.19 3.80 -17.99
CA ALA A 109 -27.74 3.89 -17.84
C ALA A 109 -27.34 4.74 -16.64
N VAL A 110 -28.00 5.91 -16.47
CA VAL A 110 -27.72 6.82 -15.34
C VAL A 110 -28.04 6.17 -14.02
N THR A 111 -29.15 5.43 -13.93
CA THR A 111 -29.54 4.67 -12.73
C THR A 111 -28.45 3.66 -12.35
N HIS A 112 -27.98 2.86 -13.29
CA HIS A 112 -26.91 1.90 -13.04
C HIS A 112 -25.59 2.59 -12.66
N TYR A 113 -25.18 3.68 -13.31
CA TYR A 113 -24.01 4.45 -12.89
C TYR A 113 -24.14 5.00 -11.46
N LYS A 114 -25.31 5.53 -11.08
CA LYS A 114 -25.53 6.05 -9.72
C LYS A 114 -25.63 4.96 -8.67
N LEU A 115 -26.20 3.79 -9.00
CA LEU A 115 -26.15 2.60 -8.16
C LEU A 115 -24.71 2.13 -7.95
N ALA A 116 -23.91 2.02 -9.01
CA ALA A 116 -22.51 1.65 -8.93
C ALA A 116 -21.73 2.60 -8.01
N GLN A 117 -21.95 3.92 -8.18
CA GLN A 117 -21.36 4.95 -7.32
C GLN A 117 -21.76 4.76 -5.85
N ALA A 118 -23.03 4.48 -5.56
CA ALA A 118 -23.52 4.29 -4.20
C ALA A 118 -22.95 3.01 -3.57
N TYR A 119 -22.85 1.92 -4.33
CA TYR A 119 -22.21 0.67 -3.87
C TYR A 119 -20.70 0.83 -3.65
N TYR A 120 -20.00 1.55 -4.53
CA TYR A 120 -18.59 1.91 -4.34
C TYR A 120 -18.37 2.64 -3.02
N GLN A 121 -19.20 3.63 -2.71
CA GLN A 121 -19.12 4.40 -1.46
C GLN A 121 -19.40 3.56 -0.20
N GLN A 122 -20.04 2.42 -0.36
CA GLN A 122 -20.24 1.44 0.73
C GLN A 122 -19.16 0.35 0.78
N GLY A 123 -18.12 0.41 -0.08
CA GLY A 123 -17.09 -0.62 -0.19
C GLY A 123 -17.57 -1.93 -0.82
N ARG A 124 -18.75 -1.94 -1.46
CA ARG A 124 -19.32 -3.12 -2.11
C ARG A 124 -18.89 -3.21 -3.57
N PHE A 125 -17.60 -3.42 -3.78
CA PHE A 125 -16.95 -3.29 -5.10
C PHE A 125 -17.45 -4.30 -6.13
N ILE A 126 -17.77 -5.54 -5.74
CA ILE A 126 -18.30 -6.55 -6.66
C ILE A 126 -19.62 -6.09 -7.27
N THR A 127 -20.56 -5.67 -6.41
CA THR A 127 -21.88 -5.19 -6.87
C THR A 127 -21.74 -3.87 -7.65
N ALA A 128 -20.82 -2.99 -7.25
CA ALA A 128 -20.54 -1.76 -7.98
C ALA A 128 -20.06 -2.06 -9.42
N ARG A 129 -19.18 -3.07 -9.58
CA ARG A 129 -18.69 -3.51 -10.89
C ARG A 129 -19.83 -3.98 -11.80
N GLU A 130 -20.72 -4.85 -11.30
CA GLU A 130 -21.87 -5.34 -12.07
C GLU A 130 -22.73 -4.21 -12.63
N HIS A 131 -22.95 -3.19 -11.80
CA HIS A 131 -23.71 -2.01 -12.22
C HIS A 131 -22.92 -1.11 -13.17
N PHE A 132 -21.60 -0.94 -13.02
CA PHE A 132 -20.76 -0.22 -13.98
C PHE A 132 -20.73 -0.92 -15.34
N ASP A 133 -20.63 -2.25 -15.37
CA ASP A 133 -20.65 -3.04 -16.61
C ASP A 133 -21.99 -2.85 -17.35
N THR A 134 -23.10 -3.01 -16.63
CA THR A 134 -24.46 -2.81 -17.19
C THR A 134 -24.63 -1.39 -17.73
N ALA A 135 -24.19 -0.38 -16.97
CA ALA A 135 -24.31 1.01 -17.38
C ALA A 135 -23.47 1.34 -18.61
N ARG A 136 -22.26 0.77 -18.69
CA ARG A 136 -21.35 0.92 -19.83
C ARG A 136 -21.96 0.33 -21.11
N ASP A 137 -22.57 -0.84 -21.02
CA ASP A 137 -23.22 -1.49 -22.16
C ASP A 137 -24.43 -0.67 -22.66
N LEU A 138 -25.13 0.00 -21.74
CA LEU A 138 -26.26 0.89 -22.08
C LEU A 138 -25.83 2.23 -22.67
N ASN A 139 -24.82 2.87 -22.11
CA ASN A 139 -24.35 4.19 -22.58
C ASN A 139 -22.95 4.54 -22.07
N THR A 140 -21.94 4.32 -22.88
CA THR A 140 -20.54 4.65 -22.55
C THR A 140 -20.26 6.16 -22.53
N ALA A 141 -21.08 6.99 -23.17
CA ALA A 141 -20.81 8.43 -23.27
C ALA A 141 -21.12 9.17 -21.96
N TYR A 142 -22.04 8.68 -21.17
CA TYR A 142 -22.47 9.35 -19.93
C TYR A 142 -21.32 9.46 -18.91
N VAL A 143 -20.57 8.36 -18.68
CA VAL A 143 -19.49 8.34 -17.71
C VAL A 143 -18.36 9.30 -18.05
N ARG A 144 -18.14 9.57 -19.34
CA ARG A 144 -17.10 10.49 -19.80
C ARG A 144 -17.32 11.94 -19.42
N GLN A 145 -18.53 12.31 -19.01
CA GLN A 145 -18.90 13.68 -18.64
C GLN A 145 -18.74 13.96 -17.13
N ASP A 146 -18.48 12.92 -16.33
CA ASP A 146 -18.36 13.02 -14.89
C ASP A 146 -17.01 12.45 -14.44
N PRO A 147 -16.01 13.30 -14.10
CA PRO A 147 -14.70 12.84 -13.67
C PRO A 147 -14.75 12.04 -12.39
N THR A 148 -15.68 12.34 -11.46
CA THR A 148 -15.83 11.59 -10.21
C THR A 148 -16.34 10.18 -10.47
N LEU A 149 -17.27 10.05 -11.43
CA LEU A 149 -17.81 8.76 -11.82
C LEU A 149 -16.75 7.90 -12.52
N LEU A 150 -15.93 8.48 -13.40
CA LEU A 150 -14.77 7.81 -14.00
C LEU A 150 -13.78 7.34 -12.95
N PHE A 151 -13.51 8.17 -11.94
CA PHE A 151 -12.62 7.80 -10.84
C PHE A 151 -13.17 6.60 -10.05
N HIS A 152 -14.43 6.66 -9.60
CA HIS A 152 -15.06 5.54 -8.88
C HIS A 152 -15.12 4.26 -9.72
N MET A 153 -15.33 4.39 -11.02
CA MET A 153 -15.32 3.27 -11.95
C MET A 153 -13.93 2.64 -12.03
N GLY A 154 -12.87 3.44 -12.20
CA GLY A 154 -11.49 2.94 -12.22
C GLY A 154 -11.09 2.25 -10.93
N GLU A 155 -11.37 2.86 -9.78
CA GLU A 155 -11.11 2.26 -8.46
C GLU A 155 -11.94 0.98 -8.25
N THR A 156 -13.19 0.93 -8.73
CA THR A 156 -14.02 -0.28 -8.64
C THR A 156 -13.38 -1.45 -9.39
N TYR A 157 -12.90 -1.24 -10.61
CA TYR A 157 -12.20 -2.30 -11.36
C TYR A 157 -10.88 -2.69 -10.69
N TYR A 158 -10.15 -1.71 -10.16
CA TYR A 158 -8.91 -1.97 -9.41
C TYR A 158 -9.14 -2.87 -8.20
N GLU A 159 -10.13 -2.55 -7.37
CA GLU A 159 -10.49 -3.34 -6.17
C GLU A 159 -11.01 -4.75 -6.51
N ASN A 160 -11.52 -4.95 -7.72
CA ASN A 160 -11.91 -6.27 -8.24
C ASN A 160 -10.77 -6.99 -9.00
N ALA A 161 -9.52 -6.51 -8.89
CA ALA A 161 -8.35 -7.04 -9.58
C ALA A 161 -8.45 -7.07 -11.13
N ASP A 162 -9.40 -6.33 -11.70
CA ASP A 162 -9.47 -6.10 -13.15
C ASP A 162 -8.58 -4.91 -13.54
N TYR A 163 -7.28 -5.12 -13.41
CA TYR A 163 -6.27 -4.07 -13.62
C TYR A 163 -6.24 -3.58 -15.08
N THR A 164 -6.62 -4.42 -16.03
CA THR A 164 -6.67 -4.03 -17.46
C THR A 164 -7.73 -2.96 -17.69
N THR A 165 -8.94 -3.21 -17.23
CA THR A 165 -10.05 -2.25 -17.38
C THR A 165 -9.80 -1.00 -16.52
N ALA A 166 -9.32 -1.15 -15.28
CA ALA A 166 -8.96 -0.06 -14.39
C ALA A 166 -7.97 0.91 -15.07
N ARG A 167 -6.90 0.38 -15.66
CA ARG A 167 -5.89 1.16 -16.36
C ARG A 167 -6.46 1.96 -17.52
N GLU A 168 -7.32 1.36 -18.34
CA GLU A 168 -7.92 2.05 -19.48
C GLU A 168 -8.87 3.18 -19.01
N VAL A 169 -9.63 2.97 -17.95
CA VAL A 169 -10.47 3.99 -17.32
C VAL A 169 -9.62 5.13 -16.75
N PHE A 170 -8.53 4.84 -16.05
CA PHE A 170 -7.62 5.84 -15.50
C PHE A 170 -6.90 6.64 -16.59
N LYS A 171 -6.45 6.01 -17.67
CA LYS A 171 -5.91 6.71 -18.84
C LYS A 171 -6.94 7.65 -19.46
N MET A 172 -8.19 7.20 -19.59
CA MET A 172 -9.28 8.02 -20.09
C MET A 172 -9.52 9.23 -19.18
N LEU A 173 -9.54 9.02 -17.85
CA LEU A 173 -9.73 10.08 -16.87
C LEU A 173 -8.62 11.13 -16.97
N LEU A 174 -7.36 10.74 -16.98
CA LEU A 174 -6.24 11.70 -17.09
C LEU A 174 -6.24 12.45 -18.43
N ARG A 175 -6.66 11.81 -19.51
CA ARG A 175 -6.78 12.46 -20.83
C ARG A 175 -7.89 13.51 -20.85
N LEU A 176 -9.06 13.21 -20.25
CA LEU A 176 -10.22 14.11 -20.26
C LEU A 176 -10.13 15.18 -19.17
N TYR A 177 -9.59 14.82 -18.00
CA TYR A 177 -9.61 15.63 -16.79
C TYR A 177 -8.25 15.69 -16.09
N PRO A 178 -7.17 16.17 -16.75
CA PRO A 178 -5.83 16.18 -16.18
C PRO A 178 -5.67 17.03 -14.92
N LYS A 179 -6.61 17.96 -14.69
CA LYS A 179 -6.62 18.90 -13.54
C LYS A 179 -7.65 18.55 -12.45
N ALA A 180 -8.31 17.40 -12.53
CA ALA A 180 -9.21 16.97 -11.46
C ALA A 180 -8.42 16.69 -10.17
N ASP A 181 -9.03 16.91 -9.00
CA ASP A 181 -8.37 16.79 -7.69
C ASP A 181 -7.71 15.44 -7.48
N PHE A 182 -8.32 14.37 -7.99
CA PHE A 182 -7.80 12.99 -7.88
C PHE A 182 -6.86 12.58 -9.01
N SER A 183 -6.59 13.44 -10.01
CA SER A 183 -5.72 13.10 -11.14
C SER A 183 -4.31 12.73 -10.70
N LYS A 184 -3.82 13.33 -9.61
CA LYS A 184 -2.51 13.03 -9.04
C LYS A 184 -2.47 11.64 -8.39
N PHE A 185 -3.55 11.24 -7.71
CA PHE A 185 -3.70 9.89 -7.18
C PHE A 185 -3.79 8.85 -8.31
N VAL A 186 -4.56 9.15 -9.36
CA VAL A 186 -4.66 8.28 -10.54
C VAL A 186 -3.30 8.12 -11.25
N ALA A 187 -2.48 9.17 -11.27
CA ALA A 187 -1.11 9.08 -11.79
C ALA A 187 -0.24 8.11 -10.97
N LEU A 188 -0.38 8.07 -9.63
CA LEU A 188 0.25 7.05 -8.79
C LEU A 188 -0.19 5.64 -9.19
N ARG A 189 -1.50 5.39 -9.30
CA ARG A 189 -2.03 4.08 -9.71
C ARG A 189 -1.51 3.64 -11.08
N LEU A 190 -1.43 4.55 -12.05
CA LEU A 190 -0.84 4.24 -13.34
C LEU A 190 0.66 3.94 -13.26
N GLY A 191 1.38 4.65 -12.39
CA GLY A 191 2.76 4.33 -12.09
C GLY A 191 2.93 2.92 -11.52
N ASP A 192 2.05 2.51 -10.58
CA ASP A 192 2.06 1.16 -10.02
C ASP A 192 1.84 0.10 -11.10
N PHE A 193 0.86 0.28 -12.01
CA PHE A 193 0.66 -0.63 -13.15
C PHE A 193 1.88 -0.73 -14.06
N LEU A 194 2.51 0.40 -14.38
CA LEU A 194 3.70 0.42 -15.25
C LEU A 194 4.89 -0.27 -14.59
N ARG A 195 5.09 -0.07 -13.28
CA ARG A 195 6.11 -0.77 -12.50
C ARG A 195 5.89 -2.29 -12.53
N ASP A 196 4.67 -2.73 -12.29
CA ASP A 196 4.31 -4.16 -12.26
C ASP A 196 4.45 -4.83 -13.65
N GLU A 197 4.36 -4.04 -14.73
CA GLU A 197 4.68 -4.46 -16.11
C GLU A 197 6.20 -4.41 -16.41
N GLY A 198 7.05 -4.01 -15.46
CA GLY A 198 8.49 -3.85 -15.68
C GLY A 198 8.88 -2.58 -16.45
N LYS A 199 7.94 -1.65 -16.67
CA LYS A 199 8.16 -0.38 -17.37
C LYS A 199 8.58 0.73 -16.40
N GLU A 200 9.72 0.53 -15.77
CA GLU A 200 10.17 1.39 -14.64
C GLU A 200 10.32 2.86 -15.02
N ASP A 201 10.88 3.18 -16.19
CA ASP A 201 11.08 4.57 -16.61
C ASP A 201 9.76 5.30 -16.87
N GLU A 202 8.78 4.60 -17.46
CA GLU A 202 7.43 5.14 -17.64
C GLU A 202 6.73 5.30 -16.28
N ALA A 203 6.92 4.36 -15.35
CA ALA A 203 6.41 4.45 -13.98
C ALA A 203 6.97 5.68 -13.25
N ILE A 204 8.27 5.93 -13.36
CA ILE A 204 8.91 7.13 -12.78
C ILE A 204 8.29 8.41 -13.33
N VAL A 205 8.00 8.47 -14.63
CA VAL A 205 7.32 9.64 -15.23
C VAL A 205 5.92 9.82 -14.66
N ALA A 206 5.16 8.75 -14.50
CA ALA A 206 3.83 8.78 -13.91
C ALA A 206 3.88 9.24 -12.43
N TYR A 207 4.80 8.71 -11.63
CA TYR A 207 4.98 9.12 -10.23
C TYR A 207 5.43 10.59 -10.10
N ARG A 208 6.28 11.11 -11.00
CA ARG A 208 6.65 12.53 -11.01
C ARG A 208 5.43 13.44 -11.15
N ASN A 209 4.45 13.04 -11.97
CA ASN A 209 3.21 13.79 -12.09
C ASN A 209 2.40 13.84 -10.78
N ALA A 210 2.58 12.87 -9.89
CA ALA A 210 1.92 12.83 -8.58
C ALA A 210 2.62 13.71 -7.54
N ILE A 211 3.95 13.94 -7.66
CA ILE A 211 4.73 14.71 -6.68
C ILE A 211 4.25 16.16 -6.56
N ASP A 212 3.78 16.75 -7.66
CA ASP A 212 3.25 18.13 -7.67
C ASP A 212 1.82 18.21 -7.12
N SER A 213 1.41 17.27 -6.27
CA SER A 213 0.10 17.25 -5.63
C SER A 213 0.02 18.23 -4.47
N TYR A 214 -1.16 18.84 -4.28
CA TYR A 214 -1.50 19.56 -3.04
C TYR A 214 -1.63 18.61 -1.84
N SER A 215 -1.93 17.33 -2.07
CA SER A 215 -1.92 16.30 -1.03
C SER A 215 -0.49 15.90 -0.73
N ARG A 216 -0.07 16.18 0.52
CA ARG A 216 1.27 15.77 1.02
C ARG A 216 1.47 14.26 0.90
N GLU A 217 0.47 13.49 1.26
CA GLU A 217 0.50 12.03 1.21
C GLU A 217 0.79 11.51 -0.20
N ILE A 218 0.05 12.00 -1.21
CA ILE A 218 0.24 11.63 -2.62
C ILE A 218 1.65 11.99 -3.08
N ALA A 219 2.13 13.18 -2.71
CA ALA A 219 3.47 13.63 -3.09
C ALA A 219 4.58 12.76 -2.44
N LEU A 220 4.41 12.38 -1.17
CA LEU A 220 5.35 11.50 -0.47
C LEU A 220 5.35 10.09 -1.06
N LEU A 221 4.17 9.53 -1.36
CA LEU A 221 4.06 8.23 -2.03
C LEU A 221 4.77 8.24 -3.38
N GLY A 222 4.57 9.29 -4.19
CA GLY A 222 5.26 9.42 -5.48
C GLY A 222 6.79 9.43 -5.33
N LYS A 223 7.32 10.18 -4.37
CA LYS A 223 8.77 10.20 -4.06
C LYS A 223 9.28 8.85 -3.61
N LEU A 224 8.55 8.19 -2.71
CA LEU A 224 8.90 6.88 -2.17
C LEU A 224 8.92 5.80 -3.26
N ARG A 225 7.90 5.76 -4.14
CA ARG A 225 7.85 4.82 -5.26
C ARG A 225 9.01 5.00 -6.25
N ILE A 226 9.38 6.24 -6.55
CA ILE A 226 10.56 6.52 -7.39
C ILE A 226 11.83 6.04 -6.70
N ALA A 227 12.01 6.34 -5.41
CA ALA A 227 13.16 5.89 -4.65
C ALA A 227 13.25 4.35 -4.61
N ASN A 228 12.12 3.66 -4.41
CA ASN A 228 12.08 2.20 -4.42
C ASN A 228 12.54 1.59 -5.77
N ILE A 229 12.17 2.18 -6.90
CA ILE A 229 12.68 1.75 -8.22
C ILE A 229 14.19 2.03 -8.32
N GLN A 230 14.61 3.24 -7.97
CA GLN A 230 16.01 3.64 -8.09
C GLN A 230 16.96 2.84 -7.19
N SER A 231 16.48 2.40 -6.02
CA SER A 231 17.25 1.60 -5.07
C SER A 231 17.60 0.21 -5.59
N GLN A 232 16.79 -0.33 -6.50
CA GLN A 232 16.95 -1.69 -7.03
C GLN A 232 17.74 -1.75 -8.34
N ARG A 233 18.11 -0.61 -8.93
CA ARG A 233 18.83 -0.56 -10.21
C ARG A 233 20.31 -0.94 -10.02
N PRO A 234 20.75 -2.12 -10.52
CA PRO A 234 22.11 -2.59 -10.33
C PRO A 234 23.11 -1.68 -11.09
N PHE A 235 24.31 -1.56 -10.53
CA PHE A 235 25.44 -0.87 -11.15
C PHE A 235 25.23 0.62 -11.49
N SER A 236 24.20 1.25 -10.97
CA SER A 236 23.93 2.67 -11.18
C SER A 236 24.13 3.47 -9.90
N SER A 237 24.46 4.75 -10.02
CA SER A 237 24.51 5.67 -8.86
C SER A 237 23.11 6.12 -8.40
N GLU A 238 22.04 5.55 -8.96
CA GLU A 238 20.67 5.96 -8.63
C GLU A 238 20.26 5.58 -7.21
N TYR A 239 20.87 4.52 -6.64
CA TYR A 239 20.67 4.19 -5.22
C TYR A 239 21.02 5.35 -4.27
N LEU A 240 22.00 6.19 -4.63
CA LEU A 240 22.35 7.37 -3.84
C LEU A 240 21.21 8.40 -3.83
N LYS A 241 20.50 8.54 -4.97
CA LYS A 241 19.29 9.39 -5.04
C LYS A 241 18.17 8.81 -4.20
N ALA A 242 18.04 7.48 -4.22
CA ALA A 242 17.06 6.77 -3.38
C ALA A 242 17.35 6.96 -1.89
N LEU A 243 18.61 6.74 -1.46
CA LEU A 243 19.00 6.95 -0.06
C LEU A 243 18.73 8.39 0.42
N LYS A 244 19.04 9.38 -0.45
CA LYS A 244 18.70 10.77 -0.15
C LYS A 244 17.20 11.01 -0.04
N ALA A 245 16.41 10.45 -0.95
CA ALA A 245 14.96 10.60 -0.93
C ALA A 245 14.35 9.96 0.32
N TYR A 246 14.83 8.78 0.74
CA TYR A 246 14.42 8.16 2.00
C TYR A 246 14.77 9.04 3.20
N GLU A 247 16.01 9.58 3.26
CA GLU A 247 16.42 10.47 4.35
C GLU A 247 15.58 11.73 4.42
N ASP A 248 15.26 12.34 3.27
CA ASP A 248 14.39 13.52 3.18
C ASP A 248 12.99 13.20 3.73
N ILE A 249 12.41 12.02 3.39
CA ILE A 249 11.09 11.60 3.89
C ILE A 249 11.14 11.40 5.41
N ILE A 250 12.14 10.67 5.92
CA ILE A 250 12.29 10.34 7.33
C ILE A 250 12.47 11.62 8.18
N THR A 251 13.23 12.59 7.67
CA THR A 251 13.60 13.81 8.40
C THR A 251 12.50 14.86 8.35
N LEU A 252 11.94 15.10 7.16
CA LEU A 252 10.96 16.17 6.96
C LEU A 252 9.53 15.77 7.35
N TYR A 253 9.21 14.46 7.34
CA TYR A 253 7.88 13.94 7.57
C TYR A 253 7.87 12.75 8.53
N PRO A 254 8.47 12.89 9.71
CA PRO A 254 8.76 11.79 10.62
C PRO A 254 7.52 11.00 11.09
N GLU A 255 6.37 11.62 11.14
CA GLU A 255 5.10 11.01 11.60
C GLU A 255 4.24 10.43 10.46
N SER A 256 4.75 10.41 9.23
CA SER A 256 4.03 9.85 8.10
C SER A 256 4.22 8.33 8.02
N GLU A 257 3.22 7.61 7.52
CA GLU A 257 3.34 6.17 7.22
C GLU A 257 4.48 5.91 6.22
N GLN A 258 4.71 6.86 5.31
CA GLN A 258 5.79 6.78 4.33
C GLN A 258 7.19 6.84 4.98
N ALA A 259 7.33 7.44 6.16
CA ALA A 259 8.60 7.47 6.89
C ALA A 259 8.98 6.10 7.46
N GLU A 260 8.00 5.28 7.88
CA GLU A 260 8.23 3.89 8.28
C GLU A 260 8.77 3.08 7.09
N GLU A 261 8.08 3.10 5.95
CA GLU A 261 8.52 2.40 4.73
C GLU A 261 9.90 2.92 4.26
N ALA A 262 10.11 4.24 4.26
CA ALA A 262 11.38 4.85 3.84
C ALA A 262 12.56 4.40 4.72
N LEU A 263 12.38 4.31 6.04
CA LEU A 263 13.45 3.88 6.95
C LEU A 263 13.80 2.40 6.75
N LEU A 264 12.79 1.55 6.55
CA LEU A 264 12.99 0.14 6.19
C LEU A 264 13.73 0.02 4.86
N MET A 265 13.24 0.67 3.81
CA MET A 265 13.83 0.60 2.47
C MET A 265 15.25 1.17 2.44
N LYS A 266 15.56 2.18 3.26
CA LYS A 266 16.92 2.68 3.44
C LYS A 266 17.85 1.59 3.95
N GLY A 267 17.45 0.88 5.02
CA GLY A 267 18.23 -0.23 5.57
C GLY A 267 18.46 -1.35 4.54
N LEU A 268 17.40 -1.78 3.86
CA LEU A 268 17.48 -2.84 2.84
C LEU A 268 18.34 -2.42 1.62
N THR A 269 18.26 -1.15 1.22
CA THR A 269 19.11 -0.61 0.14
C THR A 269 20.57 -0.64 0.55
N LEU A 270 20.91 -0.21 1.76
CA LEU A 270 22.27 -0.25 2.28
C LEU A 270 22.82 -1.69 2.34
N THR A 271 21.98 -2.65 2.75
CA THR A 271 22.30 -4.09 2.69
C THR A 271 22.65 -4.54 1.27
N LEU A 272 21.79 -4.20 0.30
CA LEU A 272 21.97 -4.60 -1.10
C LEU A 272 23.31 -4.12 -1.69
N TYR A 273 23.75 -2.93 -1.28
CA TYR A 273 24.99 -2.33 -1.77
C TYR A 273 26.21 -2.57 -0.86
N GLY A 274 26.09 -3.45 0.17
CA GLY A 274 27.19 -3.86 1.01
C GLY A 274 27.65 -2.84 2.05
N PHE A 275 26.83 -1.83 2.34
CA PHE A 275 27.07 -0.86 3.42
C PHE A 275 26.54 -1.40 4.76
N TYR A 276 27.05 -2.56 5.16
CA TYR A 276 26.49 -3.39 6.24
C TYR A 276 26.35 -2.65 7.57
N GLN A 277 27.40 -1.90 8.00
CA GLN A 277 27.33 -1.13 9.25
C GLN A 277 26.19 -0.11 9.23
N GLN A 278 26.08 0.68 8.15
CA GLN A 278 25.03 1.68 8.02
C GLN A 278 23.65 1.05 7.89
N ALA A 279 23.56 -0.15 7.31
CA ALA A 279 22.33 -0.93 7.24
C ALA A 279 21.85 -1.34 8.63
N ILE A 280 22.76 -1.88 9.48
CA ILE A 280 22.46 -2.24 10.86
C ILE A 280 21.98 -1.01 11.64
N ASP A 281 22.70 0.11 11.56
CA ASP A 281 22.31 1.36 12.24
C ASP A 281 20.92 1.84 11.81
N SER A 282 20.56 1.70 10.52
CA SER A 282 19.25 2.06 10.00
C SER A 282 18.15 1.13 10.48
N LEU A 283 18.40 -0.19 10.51
CA LEU A 283 17.46 -1.20 10.96
C LEU A 283 17.24 -1.16 12.48
N GLU A 284 18.27 -0.84 13.27
CA GLU A 284 18.14 -0.60 14.71
C GLU A 284 17.26 0.62 14.99
N LYS A 285 17.48 1.73 14.28
CA LYS A 285 16.61 2.92 14.35
C LYS A 285 15.17 2.58 13.99
N PHE A 286 14.97 1.66 13.04
CA PHE A 286 13.63 1.20 12.67
C PHE A 286 12.96 0.47 13.84
N MET A 287 13.67 -0.47 14.50
CA MET A 287 13.15 -1.21 15.65
C MET A 287 12.79 -0.29 16.82
N ASP A 288 13.65 0.69 17.10
CA ASP A 288 13.44 1.65 18.20
C ASP A 288 12.23 2.55 17.92
N ARG A 289 12.07 3.00 16.68
CA ARG A 289 11.02 3.95 16.31
C ARG A 289 9.67 3.30 16.06
N TYR A 290 9.66 2.09 15.48
CA TYR A 290 8.46 1.36 15.08
C TYR A 290 8.37 -0.03 15.73
N PRO A 291 8.42 -0.15 17.07
CA PRO A 291 8.45 -1.45 17.77
C PRO A 291 7.19 -2.28 17.53
N GLN A 292 6.08 -1.66 17.14
CA GLN A 292 4.81 -2.33 16.82
C GLN A 292 4.67 -2.70 15.35
N SER A 293 5.65 -2.38 14.52
CA SER A 293 5.65 -2.75 13.11
C SER A 293 5.53 -4.26 12.91
N VAL A 294 4.81 -4.66 11.86
CA VAL A 294 4.69 -6.08 11.49
C VAL A 294 6.05 -6.71 11.18
N TYR A 295 6.99 -5.94 10.65
CA TYR A 295 8.34 -6.39 10.31
C TYR A 295 9.17 -6.72 11.57
N VAL A 296 9.00 -5.97 12.65
CA VAL A 296 9.62 -6.25 13.95
C VAL A 296 8.98 -7.47 14.58
N ARG A 297 7.64 -7.51 14.66
CA ARG A 297 6.91 -8.63 15.27
C ARG A 297 7.14 -9.99 14.60
N ARG A 298 7.44 -10.00 13.29
CA ARG A 298 7.76 -11.23 12.53
C ARG A 298 9.25 -11.53 12.46
N ASN A 299 10.07 -10.87 13.26
CA ASN A 299 11.53 -11.00 13.28
C ASN A 299 12.24 -10.70 11.94
N VAL A 300 11.56 -10.09 10.97
CA VAL A 300 12.15 -9.78 9.66
C VAL A 300 13.35 -8.83 9.81
N ILE A 301 13.22 -7.83 10.68
CA ILE A 301 14.30 -6.87 10.94
C ILE A 301 15.47 -7.54 11.63
N GLN A 302 15.21 -8.40 12.63
CA GLN A 302 16.26 -9.15 13.32
C GLN A 302 17.03 -10.05 12.35
N GLU A 303 16.34 -10.78 11.49
CA GLU A 303 16.97 -11.60 10.46
C GLU A 303 17.82 -10.78 9.49
N SER A 304 17.34 -9.57 9.11
CA SER A 304 18.10 -8.66 8.26
C SER A 304 19.35 -8.12 8.98
N ILE A 305 19.28 -7.84 10.28
CA ILE A 305 20.46 -7.45 11.07
C ILE A 305 21.46 -8.60 11.12
N ASP A 306 21.03 -9.84 11.35
CA ASP A 306 21.92 -11.01 11.39
C ASP A 306 22.63 -11.19 10.04
N GLU A 307 21.94 -11.05 8.91
CA GLU A 307 22.57 -11.13 7.58
C GLU A 307 23.58 -9.99 7.35
N ASN A 308 23.26 -8.77 7.82
CA ASN A 308 24.20 -7.65 7.74
C ASN A 308 25.42 -7.84 8.64
N LEU A 309 25.26 -8.39 9.85
CA LEU A 309 26.38 -8.73 10.74
C LEU A 309 27.29 -9.79 10.10
N LYS A 310 26.68 -10.81 9.50
CA LYS A 310 27.44 -11.78 8.71
C LYS A 310 28.21 -11.10 7.60
N GLY A 311 27.54 -10.26 6.79
CA GLY A 311 28.18 -9.53 5.70
C GLY A 311 29.34 -8.63 6.16
N LEU A 312 29.17 -7.95 7.29
CA LEU A 312 30.17 -7.07 7.90
C LEU A 312 31.41 -7.85 8.32
N ILE A 313 31.22 -8.95 9.07
CA ILE A 313 32.30 -9.82 9.52
C ILE A 313 33.01 -10.49 8.33
N ASP A 314 32.26 -11.03 7.36
CA ASP A 314 32.82 -11.62 6.13
C ASP A 314 33.64 -10.60 5.33
N GLN A 315 33.22 -9.34 5.29
CA GLN A 315 33.92 -8.26 4.60
C GLN A 315 35.27 -7.95 5.27
N HIS A 316 35.27 -7.75 6.60
CA HIS A 316 36.48 -7.50 7.35
C HIS A 316 37.45 -8.72 7.30
N PHE A 317 36.91 -9.93 7.41
CA PHE A 317 37.71 -11.16 7.34
C PHE A 317 38.43 -11.32 5.98
N ARG A 318 37.70 -11.09 4.87
CA ARG A 318 38.30 -11.12 3.51
C ARG A 318 39.34 -10.04 3.29
N ASN A 319 39.14 -8.86 3.89
CA ASN A 319 40.08 -7.76 3.80
C ASN A 319 41.26 -7.89 4.78
N GLN A 320 41.30 -8.96 5.62
CA GLN A 320 42.28 -9.19 6.67
C GLN A 320 42.38 -8.06 7.71
N ASP A 321 41.23 -7.34 7.90
CA ASP A 321 41.11 -6.30 8.91
C ASP A 321 40.59 -6.88 10.22
N ASP A 322 41.51 -7.66 10.91
CA ASP A 322 41.17 -8.33 12.14
C ASP A 322 40.77 -7.36 13.28
N LEU A 323 41.34 -6.13 13.29
CA LEU A 323 40.97 -5.12 14.28
C LEU A 323 39.52 -4.66 14.13
N ALA A 324 39.10 -4.31 12.92
CA ALA A 324 37.72 -3.90 12.64
C ALA A 324 36.75 -5.05 12.87
N LEU A 325 37.14 -6.27 12.51
CA LEU A 325 36.33 -7.48 12.76
C LEU A 325 36.08 -7.69 14.27
N VAL A 326 37.15 -7.65 15.08
CA VAL A 326 37.04 -7.83 16.53
C VAL A 326 36.23 -6.71 17.17
N ALA A 327 36.40 -5.47 16.73
CA ALA A 327 35.60 -4.35 17.19
C ALA A 327 34.10 -4.60 16.89
N ALA A 328 33.75 -4.92 15.63
CA ALA A 328 32.38 -5.23 15.24
C ALA A 328 31.76 -6.39 16.03
N TYR A 329 32.55 -7.48 16.24
CA TYR A 329 32.08 -8.60 17.06
C TYR A 329 31.80 -8.16 18.51
N ARG A 330 32.66 -7.36 19.14
CA ARG A 330 32.46 -6.87 20.51
C ARG A 330 31.28 -5.96 20.67
N ASP A 331 31.07 -5.06 19.72
CA ASP A 331 29.96 -4.12 19.73
C ASP A 331 28.60 -4.86 19.69
N TYR A 332 28.53 -5.96 18.95
CA TYR A 332 27.28 -6.71 18.75
C TYR A 332 27.16 -8.00 19.55
N LYS A 333 28.22 -8.42 20.29
CA LYS A 333 28.28 -9.70 21.02
C LYS A 333 27.07 -9.91 21.94
N THR A 334 26.78 -8.94 22.79
CA THR A 334 25.72 -9.08 23.81
C THR A 334 24.34 -8.90 23.23
N LYS A 335 24.20 -8.16 22.15
CA LYS A 335 22.90 -7.78 21.57
C LYS A 335 22.39 -8.86 20.59
N TYR A 336 23.28 -9.44 19.80
CA TYR A 336 22.90 -10.31 18.69
C TYR A 336 23.61 -11.66 18.67
N MET A 337 24.87 -11.77 19.11
CA MET A 337 25.69 -12.94 18.87
C MET A 337 25.39 -14.15 19.77
N LEU A 338 24.64 -14.00 20.87
CA LEU A 338 24.29 -15.10 21.77
C LEU A 338 23.40 -16.16 21.10
N ASN A 339 22.52 -15.73 20.19
CA ASN A 339 21.63 -16.62 19.43
C ASN A 339 21.93 -16.56 17.92
N PHE A 340 23.13 -16.14 17.56
CA PHE A 340 23.51 -15.92 16.18
C PHE A 340 23.55 -17.24 15.39
N ARG A 341 22.92 -17.26 14.22
CA ARG A 341 22.67 -18.49 13.44
C ARG A 341 23.83 -18.92 12.53
N PHE A 342 24.84 -18.06 12.34
CA PHE A 342 25.94 -18.32 11.40
C PHE A 342 27.22 -18.74 12.09
N ASP A 343 27.46 -20.05 12.18
CA ASP A 343 28.68 -20.62 12.82
C ASP A 343 29.96 -20.19 12.10
N THR A 344 29.92 -20.05 10.77
CA THR A 344 31.07 -19.56 9.99
C THR A 344 31.52 -18.16 10.41
N THR A 345 30.57 -17.27 10.70
CA THR A 345 30.85 -15.90 11.15
C THR A 345 31.50 -15.89 12.54
N LEU A 346 31.00 -16.73 13.47
CA LEU A 346 31.60 -16.90 14.79
C LEU A 346 32.99 -17.49 14.68
N PHE A 347 33.18 -18.44 13.80
CA PHE A 347 34.52 -19.04 13.54
C PHE A 347 35.49 -17.96 13.01
N GLN A 348 35.11 -17.17 12.04
CA GLN A 348 35.93 -16.05 11.54
C GLN A 348 36.27 -15.06 12.66
N ALA A 349 35.32 -14.76 13.55
CA ALA A 349 35.57 -13.91 14.70
C ALA A 349 36.60 -14.54 15.66
N SER A 350 36.53 -15.85 15.91
CA SER A 350 37.51 -16.55 16.76
C SER A 350 38.91 -16.51 16.17
N VAL A 351 39.04 -16.74 14.85
CA VAL A 351 40.32 -16.66 14.13
C VAL A 351 40.93 -15.26 14.22
N ALA A 352 40.12 -14.21 14.01
CA ALA A 352 40.61 -12.83 14.11
C ALA A 352 41.08 -12.47 15.53
N HIS A 353 40.36 -12.93 16.58
CA HIS A 353 40.81 -12.78 17.97
C HIS A 353 42.14 -13.48 18.21
N SER A 354 42.31 -14.72 17.74
CA SER A 354 43.55 -15.47 17.87
C SER A 354 44.74 -14.76 17.20
N ARG A 355 44.55 -14.28 15.94
CA ARG A 355 45.57 -13.55 15.20
C ARG A 355 46.02 -12.24 15.90
N LEU A 356 45.13 -11.60 16.64
CA LEU A 356 45.45 -10.42 17.45
C LEU A 356 46.02 -10.75 18.84
N GLY A 357 46.23 -12.04 19.16
CA GLY A 357 46.72 -12.46 20.46
C GLY A 357 45.68 -12.42 21.58
N LEU A 358 44.40 -12.24 21.25
CA LEU A 358 43.26 -12.22 22.18
C LEU A 358 42.75 -13.66 22.41
N PHE A 359 43.67 -14.53 22.89
CA PHE A 359 43.46 -15.97 22.92
C PHE A 359 42.30 -16.42 23.81
N ASP A 360 42.11 -15.76 24.96
CA ASP A 360 41.00 -16.12 25.87
C ASP A 360 39.64 -15.83 25.22
N ASP A 361 39.48 -14.67 24.58
CA ASP A 361 38.27 -14.33 23.82
C ASP A 361 38.04 -15.32 22.65
N ALA A 362 39.11 -15.69 21.92
CA ALA A 362 39.04 -16.68 20.85
C ALA A 362 38.56 -18.04 21.36
N LEU A 363 39.14 -18.52 22.46
CA LEU A 363 38.79 -19.80 23.10
C LEU A 363 37.33 -19.78 23.62
N ASP A 364 36.82 -18.65 24.09
CA ASP A 364 35.42 -18.52 24.51
C ASP A 364 34.46 -18.71 23.34
N ILE A 365 34.75 -18.10 22.18
CA ILE A 365 33.96 -18.27 20.96
C ILE A 365 34.06 -19.74 20.48
N GLN A 366 35.26 -20.33 20.47
CA GLN A 366 35.50 -21.71 20.03
C GLN A 366 34.79 -22.72 20.93
N ARG A 367 34.78 -22.51 22.26
CA ARG A 367 34.00 -23.34 23.21
C ARG A 367 32.49 -23.24 22.93
N PHE A 368 31.99 -22.07 22.61
CA PHE A 368 30.59 -21.90 22.22
C PHE A 368 30.28 -22.67 20.92
N LEU A 369 31.16 -22.60 19.92
CA LEU A 369 31.04 -23.36 18.67
C LEU A 369 31.11 -24.88 18.89
N ASP A 370 31.95 -25.39 19.81
CA ASP A 370 32.02 -26.81 20.14
C ASP A 370 30.68 -27.40 20.61
N THR A 371 29.75 -26.54 21.13
CA THR A 371 28.44 -27.00 21.61
C THR A 371 27.41 -27.14 20.48
N ARG A 372 27.66 -26.60 19.28
CA ARG A 372 26.67 -26.49 18.22
C ARG A 372 27.18 -26.80 16.81
N ALA A 373 28.43 -26.54 16.52
CA ALA A 373 28.99 -26.79 15.20
C ALA A 373 29.23 -28.30 14.98
N SER A 374 28.90 -28.76 13.76
CA SER A 374 29.07 -30.16 13.35
C SER A 374 29.65 -30.25 11.94
N GLY A 375 30.01 -31.43 11.50
CA GLY A 375 30.61 -31.68 10.18
C GLY A 375 31.90 -30.87 9.99
N THR A 376 32.12 -30.34 8.81
CA THR A 376 33.31 -29.58 8.44
C THR A 376 33.59 -28.38 9.36
N MET A 377 32.54 -27.72 9.86
CA MET A 377 32.71 -26.59 10.77
C MET A 377 33.18 -27.04 12.14
N GLY A 378 32.70 -28.19 12.63
CA GLY A 378 33.19 -28.81 13.86
C GLY A 378 34.68 -29.21 13.74
N GLU A 379 35.08 -29.82 12.61
CA GLU A 379 36.51 -30.16 12.34
C GLU A 379 37.39 -28.90 12.36
N LEU A 380 37.00 -27.86 11.62
CA LEU A 380 37.75 -26.60 11.56
C LEU A 380 37.86 -25.95 12.94
N ASN A 381 36.77 -25.93 13.73
CA ASN A 381 36.77 -25.35 15.06
C ASN A 381 37.72 -26.11 16.02
N HIS A 382 37.72 -27.46 15.98
CA HIS A 382 38.60 -28.27 16.78
C HIS A 382 40.09 -28.03 16.45
N LEU A 383 40.44 -27.98 15.16
CA LEU A 383 41.81 -27.69 14.70
C LEU A 383 42.24 -26.28 15.13
N GLU A 384 41.41 -25.28 14.90
CA GLU A 384 41.69 -23.88 15.22
C GLU A 384 41.83 -23.69 16.75
N THR A 385 41.02 -24.39 17.55
CA THR A 385 41.16 -24.39 19.01
C THR A 385 42.55 -24.92 19.42
N GLY A 386 43.00 -26.03 18.80
CA GLY A 386 44.35 -26.56 19.01
C GLY A 386 45.45 -25.56 18.63
N ARG A 387 45.30 -24.86 17.49
CA ARG A 387 46.22 -23.81 17.03
C ARG A 387 46.23 -22.62 18.00
N THR A 388 45.08 -22.14 18.42
CA THR A 388 44.93 -21.03 19.38
C THR A 388 45.63 -21.35 20.72
N LEU A 389 45.47 -22.57 21.24
CA LEU A 389 46.14 -23.04 22.46
C LEU A 389 47.67 -23.11 22.27
N TYR A 390 48.13 -23.55 21.10
CA TYR A 390 49.55 -23.58 20.76
C TYR A 390 50.17 -22.18 20.73
N GLU A 391 49.53 -21.23 20.05
CA GLU A 391 49.96 -19.83 19.97
C GLU A 391 49.91 -19.13 21.33
N LYS A 392 48.96 -19.48 22.18
CA LYS A 392 48.84 -19.07 23.58
C LYS A 392 49.98 -19.65 24.44
N LYS A 393 50.75 -20.64 23.93
CA LYS A 393 51.80 -21.38 24.60
C LYS A 393 51.28 -22.35 25.69
N ASP A 394 50.00 -22.71 25.64
CA ASP A 394 49.42 -23.77 26.46
C ASP A 394 49.60 -25.14 25.76
N TYR A 395 50.86 -25.60 25.67
CA TYR A 395 51.21 -26.80 24.92
C TYR A 395 50.52 -28.07 25.43
N PRO A 396 50.32 -28.27 26.76
CA PRO A 396 49.57 -29.43 27.23
C PRO A 396 48.14 -29.48 26.75
N ALA A 397 47.43 -28.35 26.80
CA ALA A 397 46.06 -28.26 26.31
C ALA A 397 45.96 -28.37 24.77
N ALA A 398 46.89 -27.72 24.05
CA ALA A 398 47.01 -27.84 22.60
C ALA A 398 47.18 -29.31 22.15
N ARG A 399 48.11 -30.01 22.76
CA ARG A 399 48.37 -31.43 22.49
C ARG A 399 47.13 -32.29 22.70
N ASN A 400 46.43 -32.08 23.81
CA ASN A 400 45.23 -32.83 24.11
C ASN A 400 44.13 -32.58 23.08
N LYS A 401 43.89 -31.29 22.72
CA LYS A 401 42.86 -30.91 21.75
C LYS A 401 43.17 -31.45 20.34
N LEU A 402 44.41 -31.35 19.88
CA LEU A 402 44.85 -31.88 18.58
C LEU A 402 44.83 -33.42 18.54
N ALA A 403 45.18 -34.11 19.63
CA ALA A 403 45.04 -35.55 19.71
C ALA A 403 43.58 -36.01 19.64
N GLN A 404 42.67 -35.29 20.32
CA GLN A 404 41.22 -35.52 20.20
C GLN A 404 40.74 -35.29 18.76
N PHE A 405 41.23 -34.24 18.09
CA PHE A 405 40.89 -33.97 16.67
C PHE A 405 41.24 -35.16 15.79
N LEU A 406 42.50 -35.68 15.87
CA LEU A 406 42.94 -36.80 15.06
C LEU A 406 42.18 -38.10 15.35
N GLN A 407 41.70 -38.28 16.58
CA GLN A 407 40.88 -39.43 16.95
C GLN A 407 39.45 -39.31 16.45
N GLN A 408 38.87 -38.09 16.50
CA GLN A 408 37.48 -37.85 16.15
C GLN A 408 37.27 -37.71 14.62
N TYR A 409 38.29 -37.21 13.91
CA TYR A 409 38.27 -36.96 12.49
C TYR A 409 39.43 -37.61 11.73
N PRO A 410 39.53 -38.97 11.73
CA PRO A 410 40.68 -39.69 11.19
C PRO A 410 40.88 -39.55 9.67
N GLU A 411 39.81 -39.18 8.94
CA GLU A 411 39.83 -38.95 7.49
C GLU A 411 39.77 -37.45 7.14
N SER A 412 40.03 -36.57 8.08
CA SER A 412 39.99 -35.13 7.85
C SER A 412 41.10 -34.70 6.87
N VAL A 413 40.73 -33.79 5.96
CA VAL A 413 41.71 -33.16 5.06
C VAL A 413 42.76 -32.33 5.80
N TYR A 414 42.51 -32.01 7.07
CA TYR A 414 43.40 -31.25 7.96
C TYR A 414 44.27 -32.11 8.86
N ASP A 415 44.33 -33.45 8.66
CA ASP A 415 45.14 -34.38 9.45
C ASP A 415 46.63 -33.97 9.46
N ALA A 416 47.18 -33.62 8.30
CA ALA A 416 48.56 -33.17 8.15
C ALA A 416 48.86 -31.90 8.98
N ASP A 417 47.96 -30.93 8.97
CA ASP A 417 48.10 -29.68 9.74
C ASP A 417 48.08 -29.94 11.25
N ALA A 418 47.18 -30.82 11.69
CA ALA A 418 47.10 -31.21 13.10
C ALA A 418 48.36 -31.93 13.58
N ARG A 419 48.90 -32.84 12.79
CA ARG A 419 50.15 -33.53 13.09
C ARG A 419 51.36 -32.61 13.12
N MET A 420 51.42 -31.64 12.20
CA MET A 420 52.47 -30.62 12.18
C MET A 420 52.45 -29.74 13.45
N LEU A 421 51.30 -29.39 13.97
CA LEU A 421 51.14 -28.63 15.21
C LEU A 421 51.49 -29.49 16.47
N LEU A 422 51.38 -30.84 16.38
CA LEU A 422 51.72 -31.77 17.46
C LEU A 422 53.21 -32.08 17.55
N ALA A 423 53.96 -31.94 16.43
CA ALA A 423 55.40 -32.20 16.36
C ALA A 423 56.21 -31.07 17.02
#